data_4c7b5a3ed199d329e16ef59aa376f939
#
_entry.id   4c7b5a3ed199d329e16ef59aa376f939
#
_cell.length_a   1.000
_cell.length_b   1.000
_cell.length_c   1.000
_cell.angle_alpha   90.00
_cell.angle_beta   90.00
_cell.angle_gamma   90.00
#
_symmetry.space_group_name_H-M   'P 1'
#
loop_
_entity.id
_entity.type
_entity.pdbx_description
1 polymer ?
#
loop_
_entity_poly.entity_id
_entity_poly.type
_entity_poly.pdbx_seq_one_letter_code
_entity_poly.pdbx_strand_id
1 'polypeptide(L)'
;MIDWSLPGVLPVMNKGVIDSGIKAALALNMDIHKSMHFDRKNYFYPDNPKAYQISQFDEPIGYNGSIEIELEDGHKATIRIERAHLEEDAGKNTHGTDGYSYVDLNRQGVPLIEIVSEADMRTPEEAYAYLTALKEAILYTGISDVKMEEGSMRCDANVSLRPYGQEAFGVKTEVKNMNSFSNVKKALDFEVDRQAKILRAGGEIRQETRRFNDKTGETCLLYTSPSP
;
A
#
# COMPACT_ATOMS: atom_id res chain seq x y z
N MET A 1 17.06 -24.71 8.09
CA MET A 1 18.00 -24.65 6.96
C MET A 1 18.25 -23.20 6.52
N ILE A 2 17.20 -22.38 6.40
CA ILE A 2 17.33 -20.95 6.10
C ILE A 2 18.12 -20.23 7.19
N ASP A 3 17.79 -20.50 8.46
CA ASP A 3 18.48 -19.92 9.63
C ASP A 3 19.95 -20.32 9.72
N TRP A 4 20.36 -21.34 8.96
CA TRP A 4 21.75 -21.79 8.85
C TRP A 4 22.48 -21.10 7.70
N SER A 5 21.83 -20.16 7.01
CA SER A 5 22.39 -19.38 5.90
C SER A 5 23.04 -20.25 4.80
N LEU A 6 22.47 -21.40 4.53
CA LEU A 6 23.01 -22.27 3.48
C LEU A 6 22.84 -21.63 2.11
N PRO A 7 23.85 -21.67 1.24
CA PRO A 7 23.79 -21.07 -0.09
C PRO A 7 22.61 -21.59 -0.92
N GLY A 8 21.89 -20.68 -1.56
CA GLY A 8 20.77 -21.01 -2.45
C GLY A 8 19.46 -21.41 -1.76
N VAL A 9 19.42 -21.43 -0.41
CA VAL A 9 18.19 -21.74 0.32
C VAL A 9 17.36 -20.46 0.50
N LEU A 10 16.09 -20.51 0.08
CA LEU A 10 15.10 -19.45 0.26
C LEU A 10 13.93 -19.96 1.10
N PRO A 11 13.21 -19.07 1.81
CA PRO A 11 11.96 -19.42 2.46
C PRO A 11 10.98 -20.02 1.46
N VAL A 12 10.26 -21.04 1.87
CA VAL A 12 9.15 -21.64 1.10
C VAL A 12 7.85 -21.14 1.70
N MET A 13 6.98 -20.57 0.86
CA MET A 13 5.69 -20.05 1.29
C MET A 13 4.80 -21.17 1.84
N ASN A 14 4.13 -20.91 2.96
CA ASN A 14 3.16 -21.83 3.54
C ASN A 14 1.95 -21.97 2.60
N LYS A 15 1.46 -23.21 2.41
CA LYS A 15 0.29 -23.47 1.57
C LYS A 15 -0.94 -22.65 1.98
N GLY A 16 -1.19 -22.48 3.27
CA GLY A 16 -2.30 -21.68 3.78
C GLY A 16 -2.24 -20.22 3.36
N VAL A 17 -1.03 -19.66 3.14
CA VAL A 17 -0.84 -18.31 2.62
C VAL A 17 -1.26 -18.24 1.16
N ILE A 18 -0.89 -19.23 0.36
CA ILE A 18 -1.32 -19.33 -1.04
C ILE A 18 -2.85 -19.43 -1.12
N ASP A 19 -3.44 -20.32 -0.33
CA ASP A 19 -4.90 -20.49 -0.29
C ASP A 19 -5.60 -19.18 0.12
N SER A 20 -5.03 -18.42 1.05
CA SER A 20 -5.54 -17.09 1.45
C SER A 20 -5.39 -16.04 0.36
N GLY A 21 -4.26 -16.02 -0.34
CA GLY A 21 -4.04 -15.14 -1.49
C GLY A 21 -5.03 -15.42 -2.63
N ILE A 22 -5.30 -16.69 -2.92
CA ILE A 22 -6.30 -17.09 -3.92
C ILE A 22 -7.70 -16.60 -3.51
N LYS A 23 -8.08 -16.74 -2.23
CA LYS A 23 -9.38 -16.23 -1.74
C LYS A 23 -9.49 -14.73 -1.92
N ALA A 24 -8.43 -13.98 -1.57
CA ALA A 24 -8.41 -12.52 -1.78
C ALA A 24 -8.55 -12.16 -3.26
N ALA A 25 -7.79 -12.81 -4.13
CA ALA A 25 -7.85 -12.57 -5.57
C ALA A 25 -9.25 -12.84 -6.16
N LEU A 26 -9.87 -13.95 -5.76
CA LEU A 26 -11.25 -14.28 -6.19
C LEU A 26 -12.28 -13.26 -5.69
N ALA A 27 -12.17 -12.81 -4.43
CA ALA A 27 -13.05 -11.80 -3.86
C ALA A 27 -12.94 -10.43 -4.56
N LEU A 28 -11.81 -10.18 -5.22
CA LEU A 28 -11.52 -8.96 -5.97
C LEU A 28 -11.68 -9.13 -7.49
N ASN A 29 -12.39 -10.17 -7.92
CA ASN A 29 -12.63 -10.47 -9.34
C ASN A 29 -11.35 -10.56 -10.20
N MET A 30 -10.27 -11.05 -9.61
CA MET A 30 -8.97 -11.13 -10.27
C MET A 30 -8.80 -12.42 -11.06
N ASP A 31 -8.03 -12.34 -12.13
CA ASP A 31 -7.43 -13.50 -12.77
C ASP A 31 -6.29 -14.03 -11.89
N ILE A 32 -6.15 -15.36 -11.80
CA ILE A 32 -5.13 -16.01 -10.96
C ILE A 32 -4.08 -16.63 -11.87
N HIS A 33 -2.81 -16.33 -11.63
CA HIS A 33 -1.71 -16.99 -12.32
C HIS A 33 -1.68 -18.50 -11.96
N LYS A 34 -1.55 -19.34 -12.99
CA LYS A 34 -1.40 -20.80 -12.81
C LYS A 34 0.00 -21.19 -12.33
N SER A 35 0.97 -20.35 -12.61
CA SER A 35 2.34 -20.43 -12.16
C SER A 35 2.73 -19.08 -11.58
N MET A 36 3.43 -19.07 -10.48
CA MET A 36 3.95 -17.86 -9.83
C MET A 36 5.32 -18.16 -9.26
N HIS A 37 6.15 -17.14 -9.14
CA HIS A 37 7.42 -17.24 -8.45
C HIS A 37 7.60 -16.10 -7.46
N PHE A 38 8.55 -16.28 -6.56
CA PHE A 38 8.92 -15.27 -5.58
C PHE A 38 10.26 -14.66 -5.92
N ASP A 39 10.34 -13.36 -5.70
CA ASP A 39 11.53 -12.54 -5.88
C ASP A 39 12.07 -12.06 -4.54
N ARG A 40 13.29 -11.58 -4.53
CA ARG A 40 13.88 -10.90 -3.39
C ARG A 40 13.87 -9.40 -3.62
N LYS A 41 13.10 -8.69 -2.77
CA LYS A 41 13.10 -7.24 -2.67
C LYS A 41 14.20 -6.83 -1.69
N ASN A 42 15.38 -6.45 -2.19
CA ASN A 42 16.54 -6.18 -1.36
C ASN A 42 16.55 -4.74 -0.85
N TYR A 43 16.67 -4.57 0.46
CA TYR A 43 16.88 -3.26 1.10
C TYR A 43 17.42 -3.44 2.53
N PHE A 44 18.17 -2.42 2.99
CA PHE A 44 18.74 -2.40 4.34
C PHE A 44 17.93 -1.46 5.23
N TYR A 45 17.31 -2.03 6.25
CA TYR A 45 16.62 -1.27 7.28
C TYR A 45 16.61 -2.05 8.60
N PRO A 46 16.57 -1.39 9.78
CA PRO A 46 16.66 -2.08 11.07
C PRO A 46 15.59 -3.15 11.30
N ASP A 47 14.40 -2.99 10.76
CA ASP A 47 13.28 -3.93 10.87
C ASP A 47 13.29 -5.04 9.80
N ASN A 48 14.30 -5.04 8.92
CA ASN A 48 14.49 -6.06 7.89
C ASN A 48 15.89 -6.74 8.04
N PRO A 49 16.07 -7.58 9.06
CA PRO A 49 17.41 -8.11 9.41
C PRO A 49 18.02 -9.02 8.34
N LYS A 50 17.20 -9.62 7.47
CA LYS A 50 17.67 -10.43 6.35
C LYS A 50 18.23 -9.58 5.19
N ALA A 51 18.01 -8.25 5.22
CA ALA A 51 18.29 -7.33 4.13
C ALA A 51 17.52 -7.61 2.83
N TYR A 52 16.51 -8.47 2.85
CA TYR A 52 15.56 -8.69 1.78
C TYR A 52 14.19 -9.08 2.32
N GLN A 53 13.13 -8.83 1.55
CA GLN A 53 11.79 -9.39 1.69
C GLN A 53 11.52 -10.36 0.54
N ILE A 54 10.87 -11.47 0.82
CA ILE A 54 10.24 -12.29 -0.22
C ILE A 54 9.02 -11.53 -0.70
N SER A 55 8.88 -11.38 -2.00
CA SER A 55 7.79 -10.68 -2.67
C SER A 55 7.49 -11.33 -4.02
N GLN A 56 6.60 -10.76 -4.81
CA GLN A 56 6.32 -11.18 -6.20
C GLN A 56 6.33 -9.92 -7.07
N PHE A 57 6.85 -10.01 -8.29
CA PHE A 57 6.89 -8.89 -9.22
C PHE A 57 6.23 -9.24 -10.55
N ASP A 58 6.86 -10.08 -11.38
CA ASP A 58 6.38 -10.37 -12.74
C ASP A 58 5.16 -11.31 -12.77
N GLU A 59 5.08 -12.25 -11.83
CA GLU A 59 4.00 -13.24 -11.74
C GLU A 59 3.33 -13.20 -10.36
N PRO A 60 2.57 -12.11 -10.05
CA PRO A 60 1.82 -11.99 -8.80
C PRO A 60 0.71 -13.04 -8.72
N ILE A 61 0.17 -13.29 -7.52
CA ILE A 61 -0.89 -14.28 -7.36
C ILE A 61 -2.16 -13.92 -8.13
N GLY A 62 -2.49 -12.63 -8.25
CA GLY A 62 -3.66 -12.14 -8.96
C GLY A 62 -3.38 -10.87 -9.76
N TYR A 63 -4.12 -10.67 -10.85
CA TYR A 63 -4.02 -9.52 -11.74
C TYR A 63 -5.38 -9.22 -12.37
N ASN A 64 -5.53 -8.05 -13.02
CA ASN A 64 -6.75 -7.62 -13.71
C ASN A 64 -8.02 -7.70 -12.85
N GLY A 65 -7.94 -7.30 -11.58
CA GLY A 65 -9.09 -7.27 -10.71
C GLY A 65 -9.94 -6.02 -10.87
N SER A 66 -11.07 -6.02 -10.17
CA SER A 66 -11.93 -4.84 -10.07
C SER A 66 -12.84 -4.89 -8.86
N ILE A 67 -13.21 -3.72 -8.38
CA ILE A 67 -14.19 -3.55 -7.33
C ILE A 67 -15.16 -2.42 -7.70
N GLU A 68 -16.46 -2.64 -7.52
CA GLU A 68 -17.45 -1.59 -7.68
C GLU A 68 -17.57 -0.77 -6.40
N ILE A 69 -17.64 0.54 -6.55
CA ILE A 69 -17.89 1.48 -5.45
C ILE A 69 -19.16 2.27 -5.71
N GLU A 70 -19.81 2.68 -4.64
CA GLU A 70 -20.95 3.58 -4.67
C GLU A 70 -20.74 4.72 -3.68
N LEU A 71 -20.85 5.94 -4.16
CA LEU A 71 -20.75 7.14 -3.34
C LEU A 71 -22.10 7.49 -2.70
N GLU A 72 -22.09 8.36 -1.69
CA GLU A 72 -23.30 8.80 -0.99
C GLU A 72 -24.36 9.46 -1.89
N ASP A 73 -23.93 10.07 -2.99
CA ASP A 73 -24.80 10.67 -4.00
C ASP A 73 -25.38 9.65 -5.00
N GLY A 74 -25.07 8.35 -4.84
CA GLY A 74 -25.49 7.27 -5.71
C GLY A 74 -24.62 7.09 -6.96
N HIS A 75 -23.56 7.87 -7.13
CA HIS A 75 -22.60 7.67 -8.21
C HIS A 75 -21.89 6.33 -8.03
N LYS A 76 -21.81 5.55 -9.09
CA LYS A 76 -21.13 4.26 -9.14
C LYS A 76 -19.91 4.33 -10.04
N ALA A 77 -18.83 3.71 -9.60
CA ALA A 77 -17.64 3.56 -10.40
C ALA A 77 -17.04 2.17 -10.21
N THR A 78 -16.33 1.70 -11.21
CA THR A 78 -15.53 0.49 -11.14
C THR A 78 -14.06 0.87 -11.02
N ILE A 79 -13.42 0.48 -9.93
CA ILE A 79 -12.00 0.71 -9.72
C ILE A 79 -11.27 -0.58 -10.07
N ARG A 80 -10.39 -0.51 -11.05
CA ARG A 80 -9.56 -1.64 -11.46
C ARG A 80 -8.44 -1.86 -10.46
N ILE A 81 -8.06 -3.12 -10.32
CA ILE A 81 -6.93 -3.56 -9.50
C ILE A 81 -5.89 -4.15 -10.44
N GLU A 82 -4.72 -3.52 -10.47
CA GLU A 82 -3.61 -3.95 -11.32
C GLU A 82 -3.15 -5.35 -10.94
N ARG A 83 -2.82 -5.53 -9.66
CA ARG A 83 -2.33 -6.80 -9.12
C ARG A 83 -2.56 -6.96 -7.62
N ALA A 84 -2.53 -8.20 -7.20
CA ALA A 84 -2.31 -8.58 -5.81
C ALA A 84 -1.10 -9.50 -5.74
N HIS A 85 -0.15 -9.21 -4.87
CA HIS A 85 1.02 -10.06 -4.70
C HIS A 85 1.26 -10.42 -3.23
N LEU A 86 1.82 -11.61 -3.04
CA LEU A 86 2.17 -12.12 -1.73
C LEU A 86 3.58 -11.66 -1.37
N GLU A 87 3.75 -11.26 -0.13
CA GLU A 87 5.06 -10.95 0.42
C GLU A 87 5.13 -11.31 1.91
N GLU A 88 6.27 -11.11 2.53
CA GLU A 88 6.43 -11.19 3.97
C GLU A 88 6.53 -9.78 4.56
N ASP A 89 5.99 -9.60 5.77
CA ASP A 89 6.09 -8.33 6.47
C ASP A 89 7.49 -8.14 7.09
N ALA A 90 7.90 -6.89 7.26
CA ALA A 90 9.06 -6.52 8.05
C ALA A 90 8.72 -6.46 9.55
N GLY A 91 9.72 -6.34 10.40
CA GLY A 91 9.53 -6.03 11.82
C GLY A 91 8.86 -4.67 12.02
N LYS A 92 8.66 -4.29 13.26
CA LYS A 92 8.14 -2.97 13.64
C LYS A 92 9.27 -2.10 14.16
N ASN A 93 9.48 -0.96 13.52
CA ASN A 93 10.45 0.04 13.98
C ASN A 93 9.70 1.23 14.60
N THR A 94 10.03 1.54 15.84
CA THR A 94 9.43 2.67 16.57
C THR A 94 10.54 3.64 16.97
N HIS A 95 10.43 4.89 16.53
CA HIS A 95 11.36 5.95 16.91
C HIS A 95 10.94 6.54 18.26
N GLY A 96 11.83 6.41 19.26
CA GLY A 96 11.63 6.99 20.57
C GLY A 96 11.91 8.50 20.59
N THR A 97 11.39 9.18 21.60
CA THR A 97 11.68 10.60 21.86
C THR A 97 13.05 10.83 22.50
N ASP A 98 13.72 9.76 22.88
CA ASP A 98 15.06 9.69 23.51
C ASP A 98 16.21 9.58 22.51
N GLY A 99 15.89 9.64 21.20
CA GLY A 99 16.87 9.52 20.12
C GLY A 99 17.23 8.08 19.74
N TYR A 100 16.56 7.08 20.30
CA TYR A 100 16.74 5.68 19.94
C TYR A 100 15.61 5.17 19.06
N SER A 101 15.91 4.13 18.28
CA SER A 101 14.94 3.35 17.54
C SER A 101 14.79 1.97 18.19
N TYR A 102 13.55 1.58 18.42
CA TYR A 102 13.20 0.29 19.02
C TYR A 102 12.67 -0.64 17.94
N VAL A 103 13.33 -1.77 17.75
CA VAL A 103 12.98 -2.74 16.72
C VAL A 103 12.33 -3.95 17.39
N ASP A 104 11.08 -4.23 16.98
CA ASP A 104 10.34 -5.41 17.37
C ASP A 104 10.24 -6.34 16.14
N LEU A 105 10.84 -7.53 16.24
CA LEU A 105 10.89 -8.50 15.14
C LEU A 105 9.74 -9.53 15.20
N ASN A 106 8.79 -9.42 16.12
CA ASN A 106 7.69 -10.40 16.23
C ASN A 106 6.80 -10.45 14.98
N ARG A 107 6.73 -9.35 14.21
CA ARG A 107 6.00 -9.29 12.94
C ARG A 107 6.83 -9.79 11.74
N GLN A 108 8.13 -9.90 11.88
CA GLN A 108 9.02 -10.29 10.79
C GLN A 108 8.61 -11.63 10.17
N GLY A 109 8.42 -11.65 8.84
CA GLY A 109 8.05 -12.84 8.10
C GLY A 109 6.57 -13.23 8.19
N VAL A 110 5.72 -12.43 8.86
CA VAL A 110 4.26 -12.62 8.81
C VAL A 110 3.79 -12.45 7.36
N PRO A 111 2.94 -13.34 6.85
CA PRO A 111 2.43 -13.22 5.49
C PRO A 111 1.66 -11.91 5.27
N LEU A 112 1.94 -11.26 4.17
CA LEU A 112 1.33 -10.01 3.74
C LEU A 112 0.84 -10.15 2.30
N ILE A 113 -0.31 -9.56 1.99
CA ILE A 113 -0.76 -9.35 0.62
C ILE A 113 -0.79 -7.85 0.32
N GLU A 114 -0.15 -7.44 -0.77
CA GLU A 114 -0.24 -6.08 -1.28
C GLU A 114 -1.19 -6.05 -2.47
N ILE A 115 -2.18 -5.15 -2.41
CA ILE A 115 -3.19 -4.95 -3.45
C ILE A 115 -2.96 -3.58 -4.05
N VAL A 116 -2.66 -3.54 -5.34
CA VAL A 116 -2.32 -2.31 -6.07
C VAL A 116 -3.46 -1.97 -7.01
N SER A 117 -4.11 -0.82 -6.79
CA SER A 117 -5.15 -0.32 -7.69
C SER A 117 -4.55 0.36 -8.91
N GLU A 118 -5.31 0.36 -10.02
CA GLU A 118 -5.08 1.28 -11.12
C GLU A 118 -5.39 2.73 -10.70
N ALA A 119 -4.90 3.68 -11.48
CA ALA A 119 -5.13 5.10 -11.23
C ALA A 119 -6.51 5.56 -11.74
N ASP A 120 -7.57 4.89 -11.30
CA ASP A 120 -8.96 5.15 -11.73
C ASP A 120 -9.69 6.15 -10.84
N MET A 121 -9.32 6.23 -9.56
CA MET A 121 -9.94 7.15 -8.60
C MET A 121 -9.64 8.61 -8.94
N ARG A 122 -10.64 9.45 -8.83
CA ARG A 122 -10.59 10.89 -9.20
C ARG A 122 -10.80 11.82 -8.03
N THR A 123 -11.38 11.31 -6.94
CA THR A 123 -11.68 12.11 -5.74
C THR A 123 -11.26 11.40 -4.46
N PRO A 124 -11.03 12.13 -3.36
CA PRO A 124 -10.82 11.53 -2.04
C PRO A 124 -12.00 10.70 -1.55
N GLU A 125 -13.23 11.04 -1.97
CA GLU A 125 -14.46 10.28 -1.69
C GLU A 125 -14.41 8.90 -2.34
N GLU A 126 -13.99 8.82 -3.60
CA GLU A 126 -13.82 7.54 -4.30
C GLU A 126 -12.76 6.68 -3.62
N ALA A 127 -11.66 7.27 -3.15
CA ALA A 127 -10.64 6.55 -2.41
C ALA A 127 -11.18 5.98 -1.07
N TYR A 128 -11.99 6.76 -0.36
CA TYR A 128 -12.65 6.30 0.87
C TYR A 128 -13.64 5.16 0.58
N ALA A 129 -14.48 5.30 -0.44
CA ALA A 129 -15.43 4.28 -0.85
C ALA A 129 -14.72 3.00 -1.32
N TYR A 130 -13.63 3.14 -2.07
CA TYR A 130 -12.79 2.01 -2.49
C TYR A 130 -12.22 1.23 -1.31
N LEU A 131 -11.61 1.92 -0.33
CA LEU A 131 -11.07 1.27 0.86
C LEU A 131 -12.15 0.59 1.69
N THR A 132 -13.35 1.16 1.75
CA THR A 132 -14.49 0.56 2.44
C THR A 132 -14.94 -0.72 1.75
N ALA A 133 -15.14 -0.70 0.44
CA ALA A 133 -15.52 -1.87 -0.34
C ALA A 133 -14.43 -2.96 -0.31
N LEU A 134 -13.15 -2.57 -0.42
CA LEU A 134 -12.02 -3.48 -0.31
C LEU A 134 -11.98 -4.16 1.06
N LYS A 135 -12.14 -3.38 2.14
CA LYS A 135 -12.21 -3.92 3.50
C LYS A 135 -13.31 -4.96 3.64
N GLU A 136 -14.52 -4.64 3.17
CA GLU A 136 -15.65 -5.55 3.23
C GLU A 136 -15.37 -6.84 2.45
N ALA A 137 -14.90 -6.74 1.21
CA ALA A 137 -14.57 -7.89 0.38
C ALA A 137 -13.56 -8.82 1.07
N ILE A 138 -12.46 -8.28 1.61
CA ILE A 138 -11.44 -9.08 2.29
C ILE A 138 -11.94 -9.64 3.63
N LEU A 139 -12.70 -8.86 4.39
CA LEU A 139 -13.26 -9.30 5.68
C LEU A 139 -14.16 -10.55 5.50
N TYR A 140 -14.99 -10.58 4.47
CA TYR A 140 -15.86 -11.72 4.16
C TYR A 140 -15.10 -12.99 3.79
N THR A 141 -13.86 -12.89 3.34
CA THR A 141 -13.02 -14.08 3.08
C THR A 141 -12.52 -14.76 4.35
N GLY A 142 -12.51 -14.05 5.47
CA GLY A 142 -11.99 -14.52 6.76
C GLY A 142 -10.46 -14.62 6.82
N ILE A 143 -9.72 -14.05 5.87
CA ILE A 143 -8.25 -14.12 5.85
C ILE A 143 -7.58 -13.02 6.69
N SER A 144 -8.28 -11.94 6.98
CA SER A 144 -7.80 -10.81 7.78
C SER A 144 -8.98 -10.13 8.49
N ASP A 145 -8.72 -9.47 9.60
CA ASP A 145 -9.65 -8.59 10.31
C ASP A 145 -9.65 -7.15 9.78
N VAL A 146 -8.73 -6.84 8.85
CA VAL A 146 -8.61 -5.58 8.08
C VAL A 146 -8.78 -4.31 8.91
N LYS A 147 -8.03 -4.22 10.03
CA LYS A 147 -8.05 -3.08 10.94
C LYS A 147 -6.82 -2.20 10.73
N MET A 148 -7.02 -0.95 10.32
CA MET A 148 -5.91 0.00 10.13
C MET A 148 -5.30 0.43 11.47
N GLU A 149 -6.13 0.62 12.50
CA GLU A 149 -5.71 1.06 13.84
C GLU A 149 -4.83 0.01 14.55
N GLU A 150 -5.02 -1.26 14.24
CA GLU A 150 -4.24 -2.38 14.79
C GLU A 150 -3.08 -2.80 13.87
N GLY A 151 -3.01 -2.21 12.67
CA GLY A 151 -1.93 -2.44 11.70
C GLY A 151 -2.07 -3.71 10.87
N SER A 152 -3.23 -4.42 10.93
CA SER A 152 -3.53 -5.55 10.04
C SER A 152 -3.99 -5.11 8.64
N MET A 153 -4.24 -3.83 8.43
CA MET A 153 -4.39 -3.18 7.14
C MET A 153 -3.56 -1.89 7.12
N ARG A 154 -2.90 -1.62 6.01
CA ARG A 154 -2.15 -0.39 5.78
C ARG A 154 -2.53 0.16 4.41
N CYS A 155 -2.43 1.47 4.24
CA CYS A 155 -2.69 2.13 2.98
C CYS A 155 -1.63 3.19 2.72
N ASP A 156 -1.00 3.10 1.56
CA ASP A 156 -0.20 4.17 0.98
C ASP A 156 -0.97 4.72 -0.23
N ALA A 157 -1.02 6.04 -0.36
CA ALA A 157 -1.76 6.68 -1.44
C ALA A 157 -0.82 7.46 -2.36
N ASN A 158 -0.97 7.25 -3.67
CA ASN A 158 -0.29 8.04 -4.69
C ASN A 158 -1.28 9.03 -5.29
N VAL A 159 -0.94 10.31 -5.28
CA VAL A 159 -1.79 11.39 -5.81
C VAL A 159 -1.01 12.30 -6.74
N SER A 160 -1.61 12.66 -7.88
CA SER A 160 -1.11 13.65 -8.80
C SER A 160 -2.26 14.49 -9.38
N LEU A 161 -1.99 15.72 -9.74
CA LEU A 161 -2.94 16.57 -10.42
C LEU A 161 -2.54 16.78 -11.87
N ARG A 162 -3.53 16.97 -12.73
CA ARG A 162 -3.36 17.36 -14.12
C ARG A 162 -4.44 18.37 -14.53
N PRO A 163 -4.16 19.24 -15.49
CA PRO A 163 -5.19 20.10 -16.06
C PRO A 163 -6.36 19.30 -16.64
N TYR A 164 -7.55 19.86 -16.57
CA TYR A 164 -8.73 19.25 -17.19
C TYR A 164 -8.50 19.06 -18.70
N GLY A 165 -8.83 17.86 -19.21
CA GLY A 165 -8.62 17.49 -20.61
C GLY A 165 -7.23 16.97 -20.96
N GLN A 166 -6.26 17.00 -20.04
CA GLN A 166 -4.96 16.36 -20.24
C GLN A 166 -5.07 14.86 -19.94
N GLU A 167 -4.57 14.02 -20.85
CA GLU A 167 -4.55 12.56 -20.64
C GLU A 167 -3.40 12.10 -19.75
N ALA A 168 -2.20 12.64 -19.94
CA ALA A 168 -1.03 12.28 -19.16
C ALA A 168 -1.16 12.69 -17.69
N PHE A 169 -0.82 11.79 -16.79
CA PHE A 169 -0.79 12.08 -15.35
C PHE A 169 0.29 13.12 -15.01
N GLY A 170 0.03 13.87 -13.94
CA GLY A 170 1.03 14.74 -13.33
C GLY A 170 2.07 13.96 -12.53
N VAL A 171 3.01 14.68 -11.95
CA VAL A 171 4.02 14.11 -11.04
C VAL A 171 3.34 13.67 -9.74
N LYS A 172 3.51 12.41 -9.38
CA LYS A 172 2.89 11.83 -8.19
C LYS A 172 3.63 12.14 -6.90
N THR A 173 2.88 12.32 -5.84
CA THR A 173 3.33 12.33 -4.46
C THR A 173 2.78 11.10 -3.75
N GLU A 174 3.63 10.36 -3.06
CA GLU A 174 3.22 9.25 -2.21
C GLU A 174 2.92 9.77 -0.79
N VAL A 175 1.75 9.40 -0.23
CA VAL A 175 1.35 9.77 1.13
C VAL A 175 1.26 8.53 1.99
N LYS A 176 1.95 8.57 3.14
CA LYS A 176 2.07 7.48 4.11
C LYS A 176 1.57 7.89 5.49
N ASN A 177 1.50 6.90 6.39
CA ASN A 177 1.15 7.11 7.81
C ASN A 177 -0.31 7.53 8.04
N MET A 178 -1.22 6.95 7.31
CA MET A 178 -2.65 7.13 7.49
C MET A 178 -3.23 5.94 8.24
N ASN A 179 -3.81 6.19 9.42
CA ASN A 179 -4.23 5.14 10.37
C ASN A 179 -5.74 4.87 10.33
N SER A 180 -6.48 5.50 9.43
CA SER A 180 -7.92 5.28 9.22
C SER A 180 -8.32 5.73 7.81
N PHE A 181 -9.45 5.25 7.31
CA PHE A 181 -9.99 5.68 6.00
C PHE A 181 -10.31 7.17 5.98
N SER A 182 -10.79 7.72 7.11
CA SER A 182 -11.00 9.16 7.25
C SER A 182 -9.69 9.93 7.13
N ASN A 183 -8.59 9.41 7.67
CA ASN A 183 -7.29 10.04 7.53
C ASN A 183 -6.74 9.93 6.10
N VAL A 184 -7.03 8.84 5.37
CA VAL A 184 -6.70 8.75 3.95
C VAL A 184 -7.43 9.85 3.17
N LYS A 185 -8.74 10.01 3.38
CA LYS A 185 -9.52 11.07 2.73
C LYS A 185 -8.95 12.45 3.03
N LYS A 186 -8.74 12.79 4.32
CA LYS A 186 -8.18 14.09 4.74
C LYS A 186 -6.80 14.35 4.15
N ALA A 187 -5.94 13.34 4.12
CA ALA A 187 -4.60 13.44 3.56
C ALA A 187 -4.63 13.73 2.06
N LEU A 188 -5.54 13.09 1.33
CA LEU A 188 -5.75 13.32 -0.09
C LEU A 188 -6.33 14.71 -0.35
N ASP A 189 -7.34 15.15 0.42
CA ASP A 189 -7.90 16.51 0.33
C ASP A 189 -6.81 17.56 0.51
N PHE A 190 -5.99 17.43 1.55
CA PHE A 190 -4.88 18.35 1.80
C PHE A 190 -3.86 18.33 0.64
N GLU A 191 -3.50 17.17 0.15
CA GLU A 191 -2.49 17.02 -0.90
C GLU A 191 -2.97 17.57 -2.25
N VAL A 192 -4.24 17.36 -2.58
CA VAL A 192 -4.89 17.95 -3.76
C VAL A 192 -4.83 19.50 -3.68
N ASP A 193 -5.20 20.06 -2.53
CA ASP A 193 -5.14 21.51 -2.32
C ASP A 193 -3.71 22.06 -2.40
N ARG A 194 -2.76 21.37 -1.79
CA ARG A 194 -1.34 21.76 -1.82
C ARG A 194 -0.81 21.78 -3.25
N GLN A 195 -1.01 20.69 -3.99
CA GLN A 195 -0.54 20.58 -5.38
C GLN A 195 -1.24 21.61 -6.28
N ALA A 196 -2.54 21.81 -6.11
CA ALA A 196 -3.29 22.81 -6.87
C ALA A 196 -2.77 24.23 -6.64
N LYS A 197 -2.43 24.61 -5.40
CA LYS A 197 -1.84 25.90 -5.08
C LYS A 197 -0.48 26.11 -5.78
N ILE A 198 0.38 25.10 -5.76
CA ILE A 198 1.69 25.16 -6.40
C ILE A 198 1.56 25.31 -7.91
N LEU A 199 0.74 24.47 -8.55
CA LEU A 199 0.55 24.47 -10.00
C LEU A 199 -0.10 25.77 -10.49
N ARG A 200 -1.10 26.31 -9.77
CA ARG A 200 -1.74 27.60 -10.10
C ARG A 200 -0.79 28.79 -9.95
N ALA A 201 0.21 28.68 -9.07
CA ALA A 201 1.26 29.69 -8.93
C ALA A 201 2.38 29.56 -9.98
N GLY A 202 2.28 28.62 -10.93
CA GLY A 202 3.30 28.34 -11.95
C GLY A 202 4.50 27.55 -11.42
N GLY A 203 4.38 26.94 -10.24
CA GLY A 203 5.40 26.06 -9.69
C GLY A 203 5.29 24.63 -10.23
N GLU A 204 6.24 23.80 -9.83
CA GLU A 204 6.33 22.39 -10.23
C GLU A 204 6.17 21.48 -9.03
N ILE A 205 5.50 20.34 -9.24
CA ILE A 205 5.43 19.24 -8.27
C ILE A 205 6.67 18.35 -8.46
N ARG A 206 7.34 18.03 -7.36
CA ARG A 206 8.43 17.05 -7.35
C ARG A 206 7.89 15.71 -6.86
N GLN A 207 8.45 14.64 -7.39
CA GLN A 207 8.16 13.30 -6.88
C GLN A 207 8.78 13.18 -5.48
N GLU A 208 7.92 12.98 -4.49
CA GLU A 208 8.33 12.91 -3.08
C GLU A 208 7.40 11.99 -2.29
N THR A 209 7.90 11.48 -1.18
CA THR A 209 7.09 10.77 -0.19
C THR A 209 6.79 11.71 0.97
N ARG A 210 5.54 11.77 1.39
CA ARG A 210 5.05 12.63 2.46
C ARG A 210 4.37 11.80 3.54
N ARG A 211 4.46 12.24 4.78
CA ARG A 211 3.79 11.66 5.92
C ARG A 211 2.59 12.52 6.33
N PHE A 212 1.45 11.90 6.51
CA PHE A 212 0.29 12.56 7.09
C PHE A 212 0.43 12.71 8.61
N ASN A 213 0.07 13.88 9.11
CA ASN A 213 0.00 14.18 10.56
C ASN A 213 -1.47 14.36 10.93
N ASP A 214 -2.01 13.39 11.67
CA ASP A 214 -3.41 13.36 12.09
C ASP A 214 -3.80 14.50 13.05
N LYS A 215 -2.83 15.07 13.79
CA LYS A 215 -3.06 16.18 14.71
C LYS A 215 -3.22 17.53 14.01
N THR A 216 -2.44 17.75 12.94
CA THR A 216 -2.49 19.00 12.17
C THR A 216 -3.37 18.90 10.93
N GLY A 217 -3.68 17.69 10.47
CA GLY A 217 -4.39 17.45 9.20
C GLY A 217 -3.56 17.75 7.95
N GLU A 218 -2.25 17.85 8.08
CA GLU A 218 -1.32 18.24 7.02
C GLU A 218 -0.40 17.09 6.62
N THR A 219 0.16 17.17 5.43
CA THR A 219 1.27 16.30 5.00
C THR A 219 2.60 17.05 5.10
N CYS A 220 3.65 16.37 5.52
CA CYS A 220 5.02 16.88 5.52
C CYS A 220 5.97 15.91 4.83
N LEU A 221 7.08 16.43 4.30
CA LEU A 221 8.11 15.58 3.68
C LEU A 221 8.54 14.48 4.66
N LEU A 222 8.51 13.25 4.18
CA LEU A 222 9.12 12.13 4.87
C LEU A 222 10.59 12.09 4.48
N TYR A 223 11.45 12.62 5.35
CA TYR A 223 12.89 12.45 5.17
C TYR A 223 13.23 10.99 5.47
N THR A 224 13.42 10.21 4.44
CA THR A 224 14.23 9.01 4.59
C THR A 224 15.66 9.51 4.82
N SER A 225 16.32 9.01 5.87
CA SER A 225 17.76 9.27 6.04
C SER A 225 18.46 9.05 4.71
N PRO A 226 19.36 9.96 4.29
CA PRO A 226 20.11 9.71 3.08
C PRO A 226 20.74 8.32 3.22
N SER A 227 20.48 7.48 2.24
CA SER A 227 21.19 6.21 2.10
C SER A 227 22.68 6.55 2.09
N PRO A 228 23.51 5.93 2.91
CA PRO A 228 24.96 6.15 2.88
C PRO A 228 25.55 5.82 1.52
#